data_37a124b72dcd05a7192979ff6fe99f0b
#
_entry.id   37a124b72dcd05a7192979ff6fe99f0b
#
_cell.length_a   1.000
_cell.length_b   1.000
_cell.length_c   1.000
_cell.angle_alpha   90.00
_cell.angle_beta   90.00
_cell.angle_gamma   90.00
#
_symmetry.space_group_name_H-M   'P 1'
#
loop_
_entity.id
_entity.type
_entity.pdbx_description
1 polymer ?
#
loop_
_entity_poly.entity_id
_entity_poly.type
_entity_poly.pdbx_seq_one_letter_code
_entity_poly.pdbx_strand_id
1 'polypeptide(L)'
;MGDLIKFNPSFFPDLQVKEDGSLFVMGLLATGEDIGIKQGSIAFTFSAIEEGKGHEVNAVVSVDCTVNDDNWQFSGRLNILSLSSRGVFATQMVKPSTKFKLPADIFLSKAIEKVLTHLRAKDESVWFEEITGTTPERPLFSPFIIENAPNLLFGKGGTGKTYICLRMCLSLITGRPILGFTPTRKCKVLFVDYEASKGEFYDRFIKLIS
;
A
#
# COMPACT_ATOMS: atom_id res chain seq x y z
N MET A 1 -34.17 -7.48 21.97
CA MET A 1 -32.77 -7.15 21.88
C MET A 1 -32.11 -8.38 21.32
N GLY A 2 -31.75 -8.44 20.03
CA GLY A 2 -31.25 -9.69 19.44
C GLY A 2 -29.80 -9.91 19.90
N ASP A 3 -29.51 -11.13 20.29
CA ASP A 3 -28.19 -11.52 20.77
C ASP A 3 -27.17 -11.36 19.67
N LEU A 4 -26.07 -10.65 19.99
CA LEU A 4 -24.94 -10.47 19.08
C LEU A 4 -24.24 -11.82 18.91
N ILE A 5 -24.10 -12.27 17.66
CA ILE A 5 -23.31 -13.46 17.33
C ILE A 5 -21.88 -13.21 17.81
N LYS A 6 -21.40 -14.04 18.75
CA LYS A 6 -20.02 -13.97 19.21
C LYS A 6 -19.09 -14.34 18.07
N PHE A 7 -18.27 -13.39 17.65
CA PHE A 7 -17.27 -13.57 16.61
C PHE A 7 -16.06 -14.33 17.18
N ASN A 8 -15.66 -15.41 16.51
CA ASN A 8 -14.38 -16.05 16.76
C ASN A 8 -13.42 -15.75 15.60
N PRO A 9 -12.37 -14.94 15.82
CA PRO A 9 -11.44 -14.53 14.76
C PRO A 9 -10.68 -15.70 14.10
N SER A 10 -10.67 -16.88 14.72
CA SER A 10 -10.02 -18.08 14.17
C SER A 10 -10.78 -18.71 12.98
N PHE A 11 -11.94 -18.19 12.62
CA PHE A 11 -12.80 -18.76 11.57
C PHE A 11 -12.62 -18.17 10.17
N PHE A 12 -11.61 -17.31 9.95
CA PHE A 12 -11.25 -16.91 8.60
C PHE A 12 -10.05 -17.73 8.13
N PRO A 13 -10.25 -18.76 7.29
CA PRO A 13 -9.15 -19.46 6.65
C PRO A 13 -8.37 -18.53 5.71
N ASP A 14 -7.29 -19.04 5.16
CA ASP A 14 -6.45 -18.26 4.29
C ASP A 14 -7.18 -17.85 3.01
N LEU A 15 -6.75 -16.70 2.47
CA LEU A 15 -7.22 -16.18 1.21
C LEU A 15 -6.85 -17.15 0.08
N GLN A 16 -7.78 -17.37 -0.83
CA GLN A 16 -7.58 -18.16 -2.04
C GLN A 16 -7.60 -17.25 -3.27
N VAL A 17 -6.66 -17.46 -4.17
CA VAL A 17 -6.65 -16.82 -5.49
C VAL A 17 -7.33 -17.77 -6.47
N LYS A 18 -8.40 -17.31 -7.12
CA LYS A 18 -9.12 -18.09 -8.13
C LYS A 18 -8.42 -17.99 -9.50
N GLU A 19 -8.77 -18.88 -10.41
CA GLU A 19 -8.21 -18.93 -11.76
C GLU A 19 -8.41 -17.64 -12.57
N ASP A 20 -9.50 -16.91 -12.32
CA ASP A 20 -9.81 -15.61 -12.93
C ASP A 20 -9.06 -14.43 -12.27
N GLY A 21 -8.18 -14.70 -11.31
CA GLY A 21 -7.45 -13.70 -10.55
C GLY A 21 -8.26 -13.03 -9.44
N SER A 22 -9.50 -13.42 -9.22
CA SER A 22 -10.28 -12.91 -8.09
C SER A 22 -9.79 -13.49 -6.76
N LEU A 23 -9.90 -12.69 -5.69
CA LEU A 23 -9.50 -13.06 -4.35
C LEU A 23 -10.72 -13.52 -3.56
N PHE A 24 -10.66 -14.72 -3.01
CA PHE A 24 -11.76 -15.34 -2.28
C PHE A 24 -11.38 -15.53 -0.80
N VAL A 25 -12.27 -15.08 0.09
CA VAL A 25 -12.13 -15.24 1.54
C VAL A 25 -13.44 -15.74 2.10
N MET A 26 -13.42 -16.85 2.82
CA MET A 26 -14.62 -17.40 3.46
C MET A 26 -14.45 -17.42 4.98
N GLY A 27 -15.47 -17.00 5.71
CA GLY A 27 -15.57 -17.10 7.16
C GLY A 27 -16.69 -18.02 7.58
N LEU A 28 -16.46 -18.79 8.63
CA LEU A 28 -17.52 -19.58 9.25
C LEU A 28 -18.18 -18.76 10.37
N LEU A 29 -19.51 -18.85 10.48
CA LEU A 29 -20.24 -18.23 11.57
C LEU A 29 -20.19 -19.13 12.80
N ALA A 30 -20.09 -18.53 13.97
CA ALA A 30 -20.17 -19.29 15.22
C ALA A 30 -21.53 -19.99 15.32
N THR A 31 -21.50 -21.27 15.61
CA THR A 31 -22.71 -22.08 15.82
C THR A 31 -23.03 -22.13 17.31
N GLY A 32 -24.31 -22.15 17.66
CA GLY A 32 -24.76 -22.29 19.05
C GLY A 32 -26.29 -22.37 19.13
N GLU A 33 -26.78 -23.24 20.00
CA GLU A 33 -28.21 -23.36 20.21
C GLU A 33 -28.81 -22.08 20.76
N ASP A 34 -28.07 -21.37 21.62
CA ASP A 34 -28.49 -20.12 22.25
C ASP A 34 -28.73 -18.99 21.23
N ILE A 35 -28.04 -19.03 20.10
CA ILE A 35 -28.19 -18.04 19.04
C ILE A 35 -28.97 -18.54 17.83
N GLY A 36 -29.44 -19.78 17.87
CA GLY A 36 -30.27 -20.40 16.82
C GLY A 36 -29.54 -20.61 15.49
N ILE A 37 -28.21 -20.61 15.47
CA ILE A 37 -27.41 -20.89 14.27
C ILE A 37 -26.84 -22.31 14.38
N LYS A 38 -27.32 -23.19 13.52
CA LYS A 38 -26.82 -24.57 13.39
C LYS A 38 -25.60 -24.63 12.48
N GLN A 39 -25.64 -23.87 11.39
CA GLN A 39 -24.54 -23.71 10.48
C GLN A 39 -24.62 -22.34 9.82
N GLY A 40 -23.45 -21.79 9.46
CA GLY A 40 -23.42 -20.53 8.74
C GLY A 40 -22.05 -20.24 8.18
N SER A 41 -22.03 -19.58 7.04
CA SER A 41 -20.81 -19.11 6.39
C SER A 41 -21.05 -17.78 5.71
N ILE A 42 -19.99 -17.02 5.57
CA ILE A 42 -19.96 -15.79 4.78
C ILE A 42 -18.73 -15.83 3.89
N ALA A 43 -18.96 -15.69 2.59
CA ALA A 43 -17.88 -15.69 1.61
C ALA A 43 -17.81 -14.33 0.91
N PHE A 44 -16.60 -13.83 0.73
CA PHE A 44 -16.29 -12.61 0.01
C PHE A 44 -15.46 -12.94 -1.21
N THR A 45 -15.90 -12.46 -2.37
CA THR A 45 -15.09 -12.51 -3.61
C THR A 45 -14.77 -11.08 -4.03
N PHE A 46 -13.49 -10.76 -4.13
CA PHE A 46 -12.99 -9.47 -4.58
C PHE A 46 -12.48 -9.63 -6.02
N SER A 47 -13.09 -8.93 -6.94
CA SER A 47 -12.74 -8.93 -8.37
C SER A 47 -12.56 -7.52 -8.89
N ALA A 48 -12.00 -7.36 -10.10
CA ALA A 48 -11.74 -6.07 -10.73
C ALA A 48 -11.09 -5.09 -9.75
N ILE A 49 -10.00 -5.54 -9.11
CA ILE A 49 -9.25 -4.73 -8.15
C ILE A 49 -8.41 -3.75 -8.95
N GLU A 50 -8.64 -2.46 -8.75
CA GLU A 50 -7.99 -1.36 -9.46
C GLU A 50 -7.42 -0.35 -8.47
N GLU A 51 -6.18 0.04 -8.67
CA GLU A 51 -5.58 1.16 -7.95
C GLU A 51 -6.01 2.47 -8.61
N GLY A 52 -6.68 3.32 -7.85
CA GLY A 52 -7.11 4.64 -8.27
C GLY A 52 -6.08 5.74 -7.97
N LYS A 53 -6.35 6.94 -8.44
CA LYS A 53 -5.55 8.11 -8.11
C LYS A 53 -5.70 8.45 -6.62
N GLY A 54 -4.58 8.77 -5.93
CA GLY A 54 -4.63 9.22 -4.54
C GLY A 54 -4.72 8.09 -3.50
N HIS A 55 -4.11 6.94 -3.74
CA HIS A 55 -4.10 5.78 -2.86
C HIS A 55 -5.47 5.14 -2.62
N GLU A 56 -6.37 5.24 -3.58
CA GLU A 56 -7.62 4.50 -3.55
C GLU A 56 -7.42 3.09 -4.11
N VAL A 57 -8.06 2.10 -3.50
CA VAL A 57 -8.12 0.74 -4.05
C VAL A 57 -9.58 0.36 -4.16
N ASN A 58 -10.07 0.27 -5.39
CA ASN A 58 -11.44 -0.06 -5.71
C ASN A 58 -11.56 -1.52 -6.11
N ALA A 59 -12.61 -2.19 -5.67
CA ALA A 59 -12.91 -3.57 -6.05
C ALA A 59 -14.42 -3.75 -6.24
N VAL A 60 -14.78 -4.73 -7.06
CA VAL A 60 -16.13 -5.29 -7.05
C VAL A 60 -16.13 -6.41 -6.01
N VAL A 61 -16.96 -6.27 -4.99
CA VAL A 61 -17.04 -7.23 -3.89
C VAL A 61 -18.39 -7.94 -3.98
N SER A 62 -18.35 -9.26 -4.12
CA SER A 62 -19.53 -10.12 -4.02
C SER A 62 -19.51 -10.87 -2.69
N VAL A 63 -20.65 -10.90 -2.03
CA VAL A 63 -20.84 -11.52 -0.73
C VAL A 63 -21.91 -12.59 -0.86
N ASP A 64 -21.57 -13.83 -0.51
CA ASP A 64 -22.47 -14.95 -0.37
C ASP A 64 -22.59 -15.29 1.10
N CYS A 65 -23.77 -15.19 1.65
CA CYS A 65 -24.02 -15.48 3.05
C CYS A 65 -25.06 -16.58 3.20
N THR A 66 -24.74 -17.56 4.02
CA THR A 66 -25.61 -18.69 4.38
C THR A 66 -25.77 -18.73 5.88
N VAL A 67 -26.98 -18.74 6.37
CA VAL A 67 -27.29 -18.95 7.79
C VAL A 67 -28.44 -19.97 7.89
N ASN A 68 -28.15 -21.17 8.39
CA ASN A 68 -29.06 -22.31 8.35
C ASN A 68 -29.51 -22.56 6.88
N ASP A 69 -30.82 -22.46 6.62
CA ASP A 69 -31.42 -22.64 5.30
C ASP A 69 -31.62 -21.32 4.53
N ASP A 70 -31.18 -20.20 5.11
CA ASP A 70 -31.36 -18.86 4.53
C ASP A 70 -30.08 -18.46 3.78
N ASN A 71 -30.22 -18.25 2.46
CA ASN A 71 -29.12 -17.87 1.60
C ASN A 71 -29.42 -16.51 0.97
N TRP A 72 -28.42 -15.61 0.95
CA TRP A 72 -28.53 -14.38 0.20
C TRP A 72 -27.19 -13.95 -0.38
N GLN A 73 -27.28 -13.19 -1.44
CA GLN A 73 -26.13 -12.64 -2.14
C GLN A 73 -26.24 -11.12 -2.22
N PHE A 74 -25.10 -10.47 -2.13
CA PHE A 74 -24.97 -9.04 -2.33
C PHE A 74 -23.70 -8.76 -3.15
N SER A 75 -23.78 -7.79 -4.08
CA SER A 75 -22.60 -7.38 -4.84
C SER A 75 -22.60 -5.87 -5.04
N GLY A 76 -21.43 -5.26 -4.97
CA GLY A 76 -21.27 -3.83 -5.17
C GLY A 76 -19.83 -3.41 -5.33
N ARG A 77 -19.61 -2.17 -5.77
CA ARG A 77 -18.30 -1.55 -5.80
C ARG A 77 -17.95 -1.01 -4.42
N LEU A 78 -16.70 -1.21 -4.03
CA LEU A 78 -16.18 -0.80 -2.72
C LEU A 78 -14.79 -0.21 -2.86
N ASN A 79 -14.58 1.00 -2.32
CA ASN A 79 -13.23 1.47 -2.03
C ASN A 79 -12.76 0.81 -0.74
N ILE A 80 -11.88 -0.19 -0.87
CA ILE A 80 -11.45 -1.03 0.25
C ILE A 80 -10.55 -0.31 1.26
N LEU A 81 -10.05 0.88 0.96
CA LEU A 81 -9.28 1.71 1.89
C LEU A 81 -10.14 2.74 2.63
N SER A 82 -11.33 3.06 2.13
CA SER A 82 -12.23 4.04 2.74
C SER A 82 -13.09 3.43 3.85
N LEU A 83 -12.93 3.91 5.07
CA LEU A 83 -13.73 3.46 6.22
C LEU A 83 -15.23 3.78 6.05
N SER A 84 -15.56 4.94 5.49
CA SER A 84 -16.96 5.33 5.22
C SER A 84 -17.60 4.42 4.18
N SER A 85 -16.90 4.09 3.11
CA SER A 85 -17.39 3.17 2.07
C SER A 85 -17.61 1.75 2.64
N ARG A 86 -16.71 1.27 3.51
CA ARG A 86 -16.86 -0.02 4.20
C ARG A 86 -18.11 -0.05 5.09
N GLY A 87 -18.36 1.01 5.86
CA GLY A 87 -19.53 1.10 6.73
C GLY A 87 -20.86 1.07 5.95
N VAL A 88 -20.93 1.80 4.84
CA VAL A 88 -22.11 1.78 3.95
C VAL A 88 -22.30 0.40 3.35
N PHE A 89 -21.22 -0.20 2.81
CA PHE A 89 -21.26 -1.53 2.22
C PHE A 89 -21.69 -2.60 3.22
N ALA A 90 -21.11 -2.60 4.43
CA ALA A 90 -21.47 -3.52 5.51
C ALA A 90 -22.96 -3.43 5.88
N THR A 91 -23.53 -2.23 5.89
CA THR A 91 -24.96 -2.04 6.16
C THR A 91 -25.83 -2.61 5.03
N GLN A 92 -25.40 -2.45 3.78
CA GLN A 92 -26.17 -2.90 2.61
C GLN A 92 -26.11 -4.43 2.41
N MET A 93 -24.99 -5.07 2.78
CA MET A 93 -24.82 -6.51 2.62
C MET A 93 -25.68 -7.34 3.60
N VAL A 94 -26.19 -6.74 4.66
CA VAL A 94 -27.07 -7.43 5.61
C VAL A 94 -28.50 -7.38 5.10
N LYS A 95 -29.09 -8.58 4.88
CA LYS A 95 -30.49 -8.67 4.48
C LYS A 95 -31.41 -8.16 5.60
N PRO A 96 -32.25 -7.16 5.34
CA PRO A 96 -33.11 -6.55 6.38
C PRO A 96 -34.06 -7.53 7.07
N SER A 97 -34.35 -8.66 6.42
CA SER A 97 -35.28 -9.69 6.91
C SER A 97 -34.65 -10.76 7.77
N THR A 98 -33.34 -10.76 7.98
CA THR A 98 -32.69 -11.78 8.81
C THR A 98 -32.99 -11.55 10.29
N LYS A 99 -33.39 -12.62 10.97
CA LYS A 99 -33.58 -12.61 12.43
C LYS A 99 -32.27 -12.46 13.21
N PHE A 100 -31.15 -12.61 12.51
CA PHE A 100 -29.81 -12.62 13.10
C PHE A 100 -29.12 -11.28 12.86
N LYS A 101 -28.52 -10.70 13.90
CA LYS A 101 -27.65 -9.53 13.81
C LYS A 101 -26.23 -10.01 13.49
N LEU A 102 -25.90 -10.04 12.19
CA LEU A 102 -24.53 -10.29 11.74
C LEU A 102 -23.67 -9.05 11.98
N PRO A 103 -22.48 -9.18 12.62
CA PRO A 103 -21.52 -8.11 12.71
C PRO A 103 -20.79 -7.94 11.37
N ALA A 104 -21.52 -7.48 10.37
CA ALA A 104 -21.08 -7.41 8.97
C ALA A 104 -19.83 -6.57 8.76
N ASP A 105 -19.68 -5.51 9.54
CA ASP A 105 -18.52 -4.63 9.57
C ASP A 105 -17.23 -5.35 10.01
N ILE A 106 -17.34 -6.23 10.99
CA ILE A 106 -16.22 -7.04 11.48
C ILE A 106 -15.79 -8.06 10.41
N PHE A 107 -16.75 -8.78 9.81
CA PHE A 107 -16.48 -9.76 8.76
C PHE A 107 -15.85 -9.11 7.54
N LEU A 108 -16.42 -8.00 7.05
CA LEU A 108 -15.89 -7.25 5.93
C LEU A 108 -14.47 -6.71 6.23
N SER A 109 -14.25 -6.18 7.42
CA SER A 109 -12.93 -5.67 7.81
C SER A 109 -11.87 -6.76 7.82
N LYS A 110 -12.20 -7.96 8.32
CA LYS A 110 -11.27 -9.11 8.31
C LYS A 110 -11.01 -9.63 6.91
N ALA A 111 -12.01 -9.71 6.05
CA ALA A 111 -11.82 -10.09 4.65
C ALA A 111 -10.91 -9.08 3.93
N ILE A 112 -11.13 -7.78 4.12
CA ILE A 112 -10.30 -6.71 3.56
C ILE A 112 -8.86 -6.78 4.08
N GLU A 113 -8.64 -7.04 5.38
CA GLU A 113 -7.31 -7.21 5.97
C GLU A 113 -6.51 -8.30 5.24
N LYS A 114 -7.15 -9.46 4.96
CA LYS A 114 -6.52 -10.56 4.21
C LYS A 114 -6.19 -10.15 2.78
N VAL A 115 -7.11 -9.46 2.09
CA VAL A 115 -6.90 -8.96 0.72
C VAL A 115 -5.75 -7.95 0.68
N LEU A 116 -5.73 -6.97 1.58
CA LEU A 116 -4.66 -5.97 1.61
C LEU A 116 -3.30 -6.58 1.96
N THR A 117 -3.26 -7.57 2.84
CA THR A 117 -2.03 -8.32 3.14
C THR A 117 -1.52 -9.03 1.89
N HIS A 118 -2.42 -9.69 1.13
CA HIS A 118 -2.05 -10.36 -0.13
C HIS A 118 -1.56 -9.38 -1.20
N LEU A 119 -2.27 -8.26 -1.39
CA LEU A 119 -1.87 -7.23 -2.36
C LEU A 119 -0.51 -6.62 -2.04
N ARG A 120 -0.25 -6.36 -0.75
CA ARG A 120 1.05 -5.85 -0.29
C ARG A 120 2.17 -6.88 -0.40
N ALA A 121 1.88 -8.16 -0.17
CA ALA A 121 2.85 -9.24 -0.34
C ALA A 121 3.22 -9.47 -1.82
N LYS A 122 2.36 -9.03 -2.75
CA LYS A 122 2.63 -9.08 -4.20
C LYS A 122 3.62 -8.01 -4.66
N ASP A 123 3.77 -6.92 -3.90
CA ASP A 123 4.94 -6.05 -3.96
C ASP A 123 6.11 -6.80 -3.26
N GLU A 124 6.58 -7.85 -3.93
CA GLU A 124 7.77 -8.56 -3.48
C GLU A 124 8.90 -7.55 -3.33
N SER A 125 9.17 -7.16 -2.09
CA SER A 125 10.46 -6.58 -1.75
C SER A 125 11.48 -7.64 -2.08
N VAL A 126 12.17 -7.47 -3.19
CA VAL A 126 13.27 -8.36 -3.58
C VAL A 126 14.29 -8.32 -2.45
N TRP A 127 14.43 -9.43 -1.73
CA TRP A 127 15.43 -9.55 -0.69
C TRP A 127 16.80 -9.40 -1.32
N PHE A 128 17.67 -8.64 -0.66
CA PHE A 128 19.02 -8.32 -1.15
C PHE A 128 19.82 -9.57 -1.56
N GLU A 129 19.50 -10.72 -0.99
CA GLU A 129 20.12 -12.04 -1.25
C GLU A 129 19.70 -12.66 -2.58
N GLU A 130 18.56 -12.23 -3.18
CA GLU A 130 18.08 -12.73 -4.48
C GLU A 130 18.63 -11.97 -5.67
N ILE A 131 19.34 -10.86 -5.45
CA ILE A 131 20.00 -10.08 -6.49
C ILE A 131 21.34 -10.76 -6.84
N THR A 132 21.26 -11.94 -7.40
CA THR A 132 22.43 -12.61 -7.97
C THR A 132 22.64 -12.16 -9.41
N GLY A 133 23.77 -11.53 -9.70
CA GLY A 133 24.15 -11.14 -11.06
C GLY A 133 23.99 -9.66 -11.39
N THR A 134 23.85 -8.82 -10.41
CA THR A 134 23.91 -7.36 -10.60
C THR A 134 25.31 -6.93 -11.01
N THR A 135 25.40 -6.13 -12.07
CA THR A 135 26.62 -5.37 -12.38
C THR A 135 26.99 -4.58 -11.11
N PRO A 136 28.23 -4.67 -10.63
CA PRO A 136 28.62 -3.98 -9.40
C PRO A 136 28.25 -2.51 -9.51
N GLU A 137 27.53 -2.01 -8.50
CA GLU A 137 27.12 -0.64 -8.42
C GLU A 137 28.36 0.25 -8.55
N ARG A 138 28.35 1.14 -9.52
CA ARG A 138 29.44 2.09 -9.70
C ARG A 138 29.09 3.36 -8.94
N PRO A 139 29.76 3.66 -7.81
CA PRO A 139 29.51 4.91 -7.13
C PRO A 139 29.99 6.06 -8.01
N LEU A 140 29.10 7.00 -8.29
CA LEU A 140 29.45 8.26 -8.93
C LEU A 140 30.10 9.23 -7.93
N PHE A 141 29.66 9.13 -6.67
CA PHE A 141 30.13 9.94 -5.55
C PHE A 141 30.05 9.09 -4.26
N SER A 142 31.09 8.32 -4.03
CA SER A 142 31.10 7.32 -2.92
C SER A 142 31.07 8.01 -1.56
N PRO A 143 30.24 7.49 -0.59
CA PRO A 143 29.29 6.39 -0.73
C PRO A 143 27.86 6.84 -1.09
N PHE A 144 27.65 8.11 -1.44
CA PHE A 144 26.32 8.76 -1.41
C PHE A 144 25.53 8.68 -2.72
N ILE A 145 26.19 8.64 -3.86
CA ILE A 145 25.51 8.67 -5.17
C ILE A 145 25.96 7.48 -6.00
N ILE A 146 25.00 6.66 -6.36
CA ILE A 146 25.18 5.48 -7.20
C ILE A 146 24.77 5.84 -8.63
N GLU A 147 25.55 5.40 -9.61
CA GLU A 147 25.30 5.61 -11.02
C GLU A 147 24.11 4.77 -11.48
N ASN A 148 23.24 5.33 -12.33
CA ASN A 148 22.05 4.67 -12.90
C ASN A 148 21.00 4.22 -11.87
N ALA A 149 21.01 4.79 -10.68
CA ALA A 149 20.02 4.52 -9.65
C ALA A 149 19.41 5.82 -9.11
N PRO A 150 18.16 5.83 -8.68
CA PRO A 150 17.59 6.95 -7.95
C PRO A 150 18.28 7.09 -6.59
N ASN A 151 18.72 8.32 -6.29
CA ASN A 151 19.34 8.64 -5.00
C ASN A 151 18.44 9.64 -4.27
N LEU A 152 18.05 9.37 -3.03
CA LEU A 152 17.14 10.20 -2.25
C LEU A 152 17.86 10.86 -1.07
N LEU A 153 17.85 12.19 -1.05
CA LEU A 153 18.31 12.98 0.09
C LEU A 153 17.11 13.58 0.82
N PHE A 154 16.87 13.17 2.04
CA PHE A 154 15.74 13.65 2.84
C PHE A 154 16.20 14.27 4.15
N GLY A 155 15.35 15.10 4.74
CA GLY A 155 15.62 15.78 6.01
C GLY A 155 14.65 16.93 6.25
N LYS A 156 14.64 17.46 7.47
CA LYS A 156 13.79 18.59 7.88
C LYS A 156 14.05 19.84 7.01
N GLY A 157 13.03 20.70 6.85
CA GLY A 157 13.19 22.00 6.19
C GLY A 157 14.31 22.82 6.82
N GLY A 158 15.06 23.58 6.01
CA GLY A 158 16.14 24.43 6.48
C GLY A 158 17.48 23.75 6.83
N THR A 159 17.61 22.43 6.64
CA THR A 159 18.83 21.67 6.97
C THR A 159 19.95 21.76 5.92
N GLY A 160 19.79 22.59 4.90
CA GLY A 160 20.82 22.80 3.89
C GLY A 160 20.90 21.75 2.78
N LYS A 161 19.87 20.90 2.60
CA LYS A 161 19.83 19.84 1.57
C LYS A 161 20.19 20.38 0.17
N THR A 162 19.54 21.47 -0.23
CA THR A 162 19.77 22.10 -1.53
C THR A 162 21.22 22.53 -1.71
N TYR A 163 21.86 23.09 -0.67
CA TYR A 163 23.27 23.46 -0.70
C TYR A 163 24.19 22.25 -0.86
N ILE A 164 23.90 21.17 -0.17
CA ILE A 164 24.67 19.91 -0.31
C ILE A 164 24.53 19.38 -1.74
N CYS A 165 23.31 19.32 -2.27
CA CYS A 165 23.07 18.89 -3.66
C CYS A 165 23.82 19.76 -4.67
N LEU A 166 23.75 21.07 -4.54
CA LEU A 166 24.47 22.00 -5.43
C LEU A 166 25.97 21.81 -5.34
N ARG A 167 26.53 21.64 -4.16
CA ARG A 167 27.96 21.35 -3.98
C ARG A 167 28.35 20.00 -4.59
N MET A 168 27.55 18.96 -4.45
CA MET A 168 27.76 17.68 -5.13
C MET A 168 27.74 17.85 -6.65
N CYS A 169 26.80 18.61 -7.19
CA CYS A 169 26.76 18.95 -8.63
C CYS A 169 28.04 19.66 -9.09
N LEU A 170 28.51 20.67 -8.35
CA LEU A 170 29.76 21.37 -8.66
C LEU A 170 30.97 20.44 -8.62
N SER A 171 31.02 19.54 -7.64
CA SER A 171 32.07 18.52 -7.53
C SER A 171 32.07 17.60 -8.75
N LEU A 172 30.90 17.09 -9.16
CA LEU A 172 30.75 16.24 -10.34
C LEU A 172 31.17 16.97 -11.65
N ILE A 173 30.86 18.26 -11.78
CA ILE A 173 31.23 19.04 -12.96
C ILE A 173 32.74 19.32 -12.98
N THR A 174 33.31 19.71 -11.84
CA THR A 174 34.69 20.15 -11.75
C THR A 174 35.69 19.05 -11.50
N GLY A 175 35.24 17.92 -10.92
CA GLY A 175 36.08 16.82 -10.45
C GLY A 175 36.79 17.13 -9.13
N ARG A 176 36.48 18.24 -8.46
CA ARG A 176 37.10 18.64 -7.20
C ARG A 176 36.39 17.95 -6.03
N PRO A 177 37.14 17.52 -4.99
CA PRO A 177 36.53 16.89 -3.82
C PRO A 177 35.62 17.87 -3.06
N ILE A 178 34.64 17.34 -2.35
CA ILE A 178 33.76 18.09 -1.46
C ILE A 178 33.55 17.28 -0.17
N LEU A 179 33.59 17.96 0.96
CA LEU A 179 33.39 17.33 2.29
C LEU A 179 34.25 16.07 2.51
N GLY A 180 35.44 16.02 1.91
CA GLY A 180 36.32 14.85 1.96
C GLY A 180 36.01 13.73 0.96
N PHE A 181 35.01 13.89 0.10
CA PHE A 181 34.64 12.90 -0.90
C PHE A 181 35.00 13.36 -2.30
N THR A 182 35.54 12.47 -3.11
CA THR A 182 35.96 12.74 -4.50
C THR A 182 35.00 12.03 -5.46
N PRO A 183 34.51 12.74 -6.51
CA PRO A 183 33.72 12.10 -7.53
C PRO A 183 34.58 11.12 -8.34
N THR A 184 34.04 9.99 -8.74
CA THR A 184 34.77 8.97 -9.51
C THR A 184 35.04 9.42 -10.93
N ARG A 185 34.21 10.30 -11.46
CA ARG A 185 34.39 10.93 -12.79
C ARG A 185 33.67 12.26 -12.87
N LYS A 186 34.09 13.09 -13.83
CA LYS A 186 33.36 14.30 -14.21
C LYS A 186 32.15 13.95 -15.07
N CYS A 187 31.05 14.65 -14.87
CA CYS A 187 29.85 14.49 -15.69
C CYS A 187 29.10 15.82 -15.86
N LYS A 188 28.23 15.86 -16.89
CA LYS A 188 27.25 16.94 -17.03
C LYS A 188 26.11 16.68 -16.03
N VAL A 189 25.63 17.73 -15.39
CA VAL A 189 24.58 17.69 -14.39
C VAL A 189 23.42 18.58 -14.83
N LEU A 190 22.23 18.07 -14.82
CA LEU A 190 20.98 18.83 -14.91
C LEU A 190 20.43 18.99 -13.50
N PHE A 191 20.33 20.24 -13.03
CA PHE A 191 19.70 20.56 -11.76
C PHE A 191 18.30 21.15 -12.02
N VAL A 192 17.26 20.57 -11.43
CA VAL A 192 15.88 21.04 -11.55
C VAL A 192 15.39 21.42 -10.16
N ASP A 193 15.02 22.68 -9.98
CA ASP A 193 14.48 23.20 -8.71
C ASP A 193 13.06 23.71 -8.97
N TYR A 194 12.11 23.19 -8.20
CA TYR A 194 10.70 23.60 -8.26
C TYR A 194 10.30 24.55 -7.13
N GLU A 195 11.18 24.76 -6.14
CA GLU A 195 10.86 25.56 -4.95
C GLU A 195 11.41 26.98 -5.06
N ALA A 196 12.60 27.15 -5.65
CA ALA A 196 13.27 28.44 -5.71
C ALA A 196 12.99 29.20 -7.01
N SER A 197 12.84 30.52 -6.90
CA SER A 197 12.87 31.41 -8.06
C SER A 197 14.25 31.40 -8.73
N LYS A 198 14.30 31.78 -10.02
CA LYS A 198 15.57 31.88 -10.77
C LYS A 198 16.60 32.75 -10.06
N GLY A 199 16.17 33.87 -9.46
CA GLY A 199 17.06 34.80 -8.73
C GLY A 199 17.61 34.14 -7.44
N GLU A 200 16.77 33.54 -6.64
CA GLU A 200 17.19 32.82 -5.42
C GLU A 200 18.14 31.68 -5.71
N PHE A 201 17.88 30.92 -6.78
CA PHE A 201 18.77 29.86 -7.22
C PHE A 201 20.16 30.42 -7.61
N TYR A 202 20.18 31.50 -8.39
CA TYR A 202 21.41 32.14 -8.79
C TYR A 202 22.21 32.63 -7.58
N ASP A 203 21.60 33.31 -6.63
CA ASP A 203 22.25 33.79 -5.40
C ASP A 203 22.82 32.64 -4.56
N ARG A 204 22.11 31.54 -4.45
CA ARG A 204 22.63 30.33 -3.78
C ARG A 204 23.84 29.76 -4.50
N PHE A 205 23.78 29.72 -5.82
CA PHE A 205 24.87 29.19 -6.65
C PHE A 205 26.13 30.06 -6.55
N ILE A 206 26.01 31.38 -6.67
CA ILE A 206 27.13 32.31 -6.54
C ILE A 206 27.82 32.19 -5.18
N LYS A 207 27.07 32.09 -4.09
CA LYS A 207 27.61 31.86 -2.74
C LYS A 207 28.39 30.56 -2.57
N LEU A 208 28.22 29.63 -3.48
CA LEU A 208 28.92 28.33 -3.43
C LEU A 208 30.24 28.34 -4.22
N ILE A 209 30.40 29.25 -5.19
CA ILE A 209 31.58 29.36 -6.04
C ILE A 209 32.49 30.52 -5.64
N SER A 210 32.03 31.46 -4.81
CA SER A 210 32.82 32.51 -4.17
C SER A 210 33.66 31.97 -3.02
#